data_176c1a21d7f7e60dd7ef9946bb9f4847
#
_entry.id   176c1a21d7f7e60dd7ef9946bb9f4847
#
_cell.length_a   1.000
_cell.length_b   1.000
_cell.length_c   1.000
_cell.angle_alpha   90.00
_cell.angle_beta   90.00
_cell.angle_gamma   90.00
#
_symmetry.space_group_name_H-M   'P 1'
#
loop_
_entity.id
_entity.type
_entity.pdbx_description
1 polymer ?
#
loop_
_entity_poly.entity_id
_entity_poly.type
_entity_poly.pdbx_seq_one_letter_code
_entity_poly.pdbx_strand_id
1 'polypeptide(L)'
;RALEYESGEGFSVVRARAAIDRADVVLMLVDAAEGVTEQDTKIAGYVDEQGKPAIIVVNKWDAVEKDTGTLEAFTRQIREQLKFMDYARILFISAKTGQRADRIMPMVREVYGQASRRITTGLLNDVLGDAQTALPPPSMSGRRLRIYYGTQQSVCPPTFVLFVNDKTLLHYSYERYIHNQFRKAFGFEGTPIRLVLREKQRED
;
A
#
# COMPACT_ATOMS: atom_id res chain seq x y z
N ARG A 1 -15.06 -34.88 11.57
CA ARG A 1 -15.56 -33.83 10.62
C ARG A 1 -15.01 -32.42 10.92
N ALA A 2 -14.81 -32.00 12.17
CA ALA A 2 -14.22 -30.68 12.51
C ALA A 2 -12.72 -30.57 12.15
N LEU A 3 -11.95 -31.65 12.31
CA LEU A 3 -10.51 -31.69 11.99
C LEU A 3 -10.19 -31.61 10.48
N GLU A 4 -11.09 -32.08 9.61
CA GLU A 4 -10.93 -31.97 8.15
C GLU A 4 -11.22 -30.55 7.63
N TYR A 5 -12.07 -29.79 8.30
CA TYR A 5 -12.39 -28.39 7.94
C TYR A 5 -11.19 -27.48 8.28
N GLU A 6 -10.61 -27.65 9.47
CA GLU A 6 -9.40 -26.87 9.86
C GLU A 6 -8.18 -27.18 8.96
N SER A 7 -8.02 -28.42 8.49
CA SER A 7 -6.92 -28.79 7.58
C SER A 7 -7.09 -28.15 6.20
N GLY A 8 -8.30 -28.06 5.65
CA GLY A 8 -8.60 -27.45 4.35
C GLY A 8 -8.36 -25.95 4.32
N GLU A 9 -8.79 -25.24 5.34
CA GLU A 9 -8.55 -23.79 5.48
C GLU A 9 -7.05 -23.47 5.68
N GLY A 10 -6.34 -24.25 6.49
CA GLY A 10 -4.91 -24.11 6.69
C GLY A 10 -4.11 -24.26 5.40
N PHE A 11 -4.44 -25.25 4.56
CA PHE A 11 -3.79 -25.44 3.25
C PHE A 11 -4.11 -24.30 2.27
N SER A 12 -5.33 -23.74 2.30
CA SER A 12 -5.71 -22.61 1.47
C SER A 12 -4.90 -21.34 1.79
N VAL A 13 -4.75 -21.03 3.08
CA VAL A 13 -3.96 -19.88 3.55
C VAL A 13 -2.48 -20.02 3.19
N VAL A 14 -1.88 -21.23 3.38
CA VAL A 14 -0.48 -21.46 3.01
C VAL A 14 -0.26 -21.28 1.51
N ARG A 15 -1.17 -21.79 0.67
CA ARG A 15 -1.09 -21.59 -0.79
C ARG A 15 -1.23 -20.13 -1.19
N ALA A 16 -2.16 -19.41 -0.55
CA ALA A 16 -2.34 -17.98 -0.79
C ALA A 16 -1.06 -17.19 -0.45
N ARG A 17 -0.44 -17.45 0.70
CA ARG A 17 0.83 -16.82 1.08
C ARG A 17 1.94 -17.11 0.09
N ALA A 18 2.13 -18.38 -0.29
CA ALA A 18 3.14 -18.75 -1.27
C ALA A 18 2.91 -18.10 -2.65
N ALA A 19 1.65 -17.86 -3.04
CA ALA A 19 1.32 -17.11 -4.26
C ALA A 19 1.66 -15.63 -4.13
N ILE A 20 1.34 -15.01 -2.99
CA ILE A 20 1.67 -13.60 -2.68
C ILE A 20 3.18 -13.40 -2.70
N ASP A 21 3.96 -14.29 -2.07
CA ASP A 21 5.42 -14.16 -2.02
C ASP A 21 6.07 -14.11 -3.40
N ARG A 22 5.52 -14.86 -4.35
CA ARG A 22 6.03 -14.94 -5.74
C ARG A 22 5.46 -13.85 -6.67
N ALA A 23 4.38 -13.18 -6.26
CA ALA A 23 3.70 -12.21 -7.11
C ALA A 23 4.51 -10.91 -7.23
N ASP A 24 4.49 -10.31 -8.41
CA ASP A 24 4.94 -8.93 -8.64
C ASP A 24 3.82 -7.93 -8.34
N VAL A 25 2.56 -8.29 -8.62
CA VAL A 25 1.35 -7.54 -8.27
C VAL A 25 0.30 -8.53 -7.79
N VAL A 26 -0.38 -8.23 -6.70
CA VAL A 26 -1.44 -9.06 -6.14
C VAL A 26 -2.80 -8.54 -6.58
N LEU A 27 -3.60 -9.43 -7.15
CA LEU A 27 -5.03 -9.21 -7.38
C LEU A 27 -5.81 -9.82 -6.22
N MET A 28 -6.36 -8.99 -5.36
CA MET A 28 -7.18 -9.42 -4.26
C MET A 28 -8.65 -9.37 -4.67
N LEU A 29 -9.26 -10.56 -4.88
CA LEU A 29 -10.65 -10.66 -5.28
C LEU A 29 -11.57 -10.58 -4.06
N VAL A 30 -12.56 -9.70 -4.14
CA VAL A 30 -13.64 -9.54 -3.15
C VAL A 30 -14.96 -9.79 -3.84
N ASP A 31 -15.84 -10.57 -3.21
CA ASP A 31 -17.21 -10.78 -3.69
C ASP A 31 -18.07 -9.56 -3.34
N ALA A 32 -18.67 -8.92 -4.35
CA ALA A 32 -19.51 -7.74 -4.12
C ALA A 32 -20.77 -8.03 -3.28
N ALA A 33 -21.27 -9.28 -3.28
CA ALA A 33 -22.45 -9.66 -2.51
C ALA A 33 -22.11 -9.88 -1.02
N GLU A 34 -20.91 -10.37 -0.72
CA GLU A 34 -20.46 -10.65 0.64
C GLU A 34 -19.70 -9.47 1.27
N GLY A 35 -19.06 -8.64 0.44
CA GLY A 35 -18.13 -7.60 0.89
C GLY A 35 -16.79 -8.17 1.34
N VAL A 36 -16.01 -7.36 2.07
CA VAL A 36 -14.71 -7.77 2.62
C VAL A 36 -14.95 -8.63 3.86
N THR A 37 -14.45 -9.86 3.84
CA THR A 37 -14.53 -10.81 4.95
C THR A 37 -13.36 -10.66 5.91
N GLU A 38 -13.44 -11.31 7.08
CA GLU A 38 -12.31 -11.37 8.03
C GLU A 38 -11.09 -12.08 7.41
N GLN A 39 -11.32 -13.11 6.60
CA GLN A 39 -10.26 -13.82 5.90
C GLN A 39 -9.58 -12.92 4.85
N ASP A 40 -10.35 -12.15 4.11
CA ASP A 40 -9.81 -11.15 3.16
C ASP A 40 -8.92 -10.14 3.89
N THR A 41 -9.36 -9.67 5.05
CA THR A 41 -8.59 -8.72 5.88
C THR A 41 -7.26 -9.33 6.33
N LYS A 42 -7.23 -10.60 6.74
CA LYS A 42 -5.99 -11.31 7.12
C LYS A 42 -5.03 -11.48 5.94
N ILE A 43 -5.57 -11.84 4.77
CA ILE A 43 -4.77 -11.96 3.53
C ILE A 43 -4.24 -10.60 3.10
N ALA A 44 -5.08 -9.57 3.13
CA ALA A 44 -4.68 -8.19 2.83
C ALA A 44 -3.56 -7.69 3.75
N GLY A 45 -3.63 -8.01 5.05
CA GLY A 45 -2.57 -7.71 6.00
C GLY A 45 -1.24 -8.36 5.59
N TYR A 46 -1.27 -9.60 5.15
CA TYR A 46 -0.06 -10.28 4.68
C TYR A 46 0.50 -9.65 3.39
N VAL A 47 -0.36 -9.23 2.46
CA VAL A 47 0.04 -8.51 1.23
C VAL A 47 0.79 -7.21 1.58
N ASP A 48 0.25 -6.45 2.54
CA ASP A 48 0.86 -5.20 3.02
C ASP A 48 2.19 -5.44 3.73
N GLU A 49 2.27 -6.42 4.63
CA GLU A 49 3.50 -6.83 5.33
C GLU A 49 4.60 -7.22 4.34
N GLN A 50 4.26 -7.96 3.27
CA GLN A 50 5.20 -8.34 2.22
C GLN A 50 5.55 -7.15 1.30
N GLY A 51 4.88 -6.01 1.43
CA GLY A 51 5.11 -4.82 0.60
C GLY A 51 4.73 -5.01 -0.85
N LYS A 52 3.72 -5.84 -1.13
CA LYS A 52 3.31 -6.15 -2.49
C LYS A 52 2.42 -5.06 -3.06
N PRO A 53 2.66 -4.62 -4.30
CA PRO A 53 1.69 -3.84 -5.05
C PRO A 53 0.39 -4.62 -5.18
N ALA A 54 -0.75 -3.95 -5.05
CA ALA A 54 -2.05 -4.63 -4.99
C ALA A 54 -3.17 -3.86 -5.68
N ILE A 55 -4.09 -4.65 -6.22
CA ILE A 55 -5.37 -4.20 -6.78
C ILE A 55 -6.47 -4.98 -6.10
N ILE A 56 -7.42 -4.29 -5.50
CA ILE A 56 -8.64 -4.89 -4.95
C ILE A 56 -9.64 -4.99 -6.10
N VAL A 57 -9.97 -6.22 -6.49
CA VAL A 57 -10.89 -6.51 -7.58
C VAL A 57 -12.23 -6.95 -6.99
N VAL A 58 -13.22 -6.07 -7.06
CA VAL A 58 -14.57 -6.34 -6.60
C VAL A 58 -15.34 -7.04 -7.73
N ASN A 59 -15.51 -8.35 -7.60
CA ASN A 59 -16.15 -9.21 -8.58
C ASN A 59 -17.64 -9.40 -8.28
N LYS A 60 -18.37 -9.98 -9.22
CA LYS A 60 -19.82 -10.17 -9.20
C LYS A 60 -20.61 -8.85 -9.14
N TRP A 61 -20.05 -7.79 -9.73
CA TRP A 61 -20.68 -6.47 -9.76
C TRP A 61 -22.00 -6.45 -10.53
N ASP A 62 -22.27 -7.46 -11.36
CA ASP A 62 -23.55 -7.68 -12.04
C ASP A 62 -24.69 -8.09 -11.10
N ALA A 63 -24.38 -8.71 -9.96
CA ALA A 63 -25.36 -9.16 -8.98
C ALA A 63 -25.78 -8.07 -7.97
N VAL A 64 -25.12 -6.92 -7.96
CA VAL A 64 -25.42 -5.80 -7.04
C VAL A 64 -26.48 -4.91 -7.65
N GLU A 65 -27.54 -4.59 -6.87
CA GLU A 65 -28.48 -3.53 -7.23
C GLU A 65 -27.77 -2.17 -7.16
N LYS A 66 -27.91 -1.39 -8.22
CA LYS A 66 -27.15 -0.14 -8.39
C LYS A 66 -28.08 1.05 -8.42
N ASP A 67 -27.79 2.01 -7.58
CA ASP A 67 -28.33 3.34 -7.59
C ASP A 67 -27.23 4.41 -7.72
N THR A 68 -27.63 5.68 -7.67
CA THR A 68 -26.68 6.78 -7.63
C THR A 68 -25.92 6.75 -6.30
N GLY A 69 -24.61 6.44 -6.33
CA GLY A 69 -23.75 6.40 -5.13
C GLY A 69 -23.37 5.02 -4.65
N THR A 70 -23.94 3.94 -5.22
CA THR A 70 -23.58 2.55 -4.83
C THR A 70 -22.07 2.30 -4.92
N LEU A 71 -21.42 2.75 -5.98
CA LEU A 71 -19.98 2.55 -6.19
C LEU A 71 -19.14 3.29 -5.15
N GLU A 72 -19.51 4.53 -4.83
CA GLU A 72 -18.85 5.33 -3.80
C GLU A 72 -19.04 4.72 -2.41
N ALA A 73 -20.23 4.21 -2.11
CA ALA A 73 -20.51 3.55 -0.84
C ALA A 73 -19.66 2.28 -0.66
N PHE A 74 -19.57 1.42 -1.68
CA PHE A 74 -18.70 0.25 -1.67
C PHE A 74 -17.23 0.62 -1.53
N THR A 75 -16.78 1.62 -2.29
CA THR A 75 -15.39 2.10 -2.21
C THR A 75 -15.06 2.56 -0.80
N ARG A 76 -15.94 3.35 -0.17
CA ARG A 76 -15.75 3.83 1.20
C ARG A 76 -15.71 2.67 2.19
N GLN A 77 -16.63 1.70 2.10
CA GLN A 77 -16.66 0.53 2.97
C GLN A 77 -15.37 -0.28 2.87
N ILE A 78 -14.87 -0.54 1.67
CA ILE A 78 -13.59 -1.24 1.46
C ILE A 78 -12.43 -0.45 2.10
N ARG A 79 -12.39 0.88 1.90
CA ARG A 79 -11.36 1.74 2.48
C ARG A 79 -11.41 1.77 4.01
N GLU A 80 -12.60 1.68 4.61
CA GLU A 80 -12.77 1.61 6.07
C GLU A 80 -12.31 0.27 6.65
N GLN A 81 -12.55 -0.83 5.95
CA GLN A 81 -12.15 -2.17 6.39
C GLN A 81 -10.67 -2.46 6.14
N LEU A 82 -10.11 -1.93 5.03
CA LEU A 82 -8.70 -2.14 4.62
C LEU A 82 -7.89 -0.84 4.69
N LYS A 83 -7.95 -0.12 5.82
CA LYS A 83 -7.29 1.19 6.01
C LYS A 83 -5.78 1.16 5.78
N PHE A 84 -5.12 0.03 6.08
CA PHE A 84 -3.69 -0.18 5.89
C PHE A 84 -3.31 -0.35 4.41
N MET A 85 -4.27 -0.70 3.55
CA MET A 85 -4.11 -0.79 2.09
C MET A 85 -4.72 0.41 1.35
N ASP A 86 -4.63 1.61 1.88
CA ASP A 86 -5.18 2.83 1.26
C ASP A 86 -4.53 3.13 -0.10
N TYR A 87 -3.31 2.64 -0.32
CA TYR A 87 -2.59 2.73 -1.58
C TYR A 87 -3.17 1.88 -2.70
N ALA A 88 -3.87 0.76 -2.37
CA ALA A 88 -4.35 -0.20 -3.36
C ALA A 88 -5.44 0.41 -4.24
N ARG A 89 -5.37 0.15 -5.55
CA ARG A 89 -6.43 0.55 -6.48
C ARG A 89 -7.62 -0.39 -6.36
N ILE A 90 -8.82 0.13 -6.62
CA ILE A 90 -10.05 -0.67 -6.58
C ILE A 90 -10.62 -0.73 -7.99
N LEU A 91 -10.98 -1.94 -8.45
CA LEU A 91 -11.58 -2.18 -9.74
C LEU A 91 -12.85 -3.03 -9.56
N PHE A 92 -13.99 -2.55 -10.04
CA PHE A 92 -15.25 -3.28 -10.02
C PHE A 92 -15.48 -3.98 -11.34
N ILE A 93 -15.66 -5.32 -11.31
CA ILE A 93 -15.82 -6.16 -12.49
C ILE A 93 -16.97 -7.15 -12.34
N SER A 94 -17.36 -7.73 -13.45
CA SER A 94 -18.10 -8.99 -13.47
C SER A 94 -17.36 -10.00 -14.36
N ALA A 95 -16.78 -11.01 -13.74
CA ALA A 95 -16.15 -12.10 -14.48
C ALA A 95 -17.17 -12.90 -15.29
N LYS A 96 -18.43 -12.97 -14.81
CA LYS A 96 -19.53 -13.67 -15.49
C LYS A 96 -19.92 -13.01 -16.81
N THR A 97 -20.02 -11.68 -16.83
CA THR A 97 -20.46 -10.91 -18.02
C THR A 97 -19.30 -10.36 -18.83
N GLY A 98 -18.07 -10.42 -18.31
CA GLY A 98 -16.89 -9.79 -18.89
C GLY A 98 -16.78 -8.28 -18.62
N GLN A 99 -17.71 -7.69 -17.89
CA GLN A 99 -17.74 -6.25 -17.62
C GLN A 99 -16.44 -5.80 -16.94
N ARG A 100 -15.69 -4.89 -17.60
CA ARG A 100 -14.41 -4.30 -17.12
C ARG A 100 -13.29 -5.30 -16.83
N ALA A 101 -13.44 -6.59 -17.21
CA ALA A 101 -12.37 -7.59 -17.03
C ALA A 101 -11.13 -7.24 -17.90
N ASP A 102 -11.34 -6.62 -19.04
CA ASP A 102 -10.31 -6.09 -19.93
C ASP A 102 -9.41 -5.02 -19.28
N ARG A 103 -9.87 -4.36 -18.23
CA ARG A 103 -9.12 -3.32 -17.49
C ARG A 103 -8.11 -3.89 -16.49
N ILE A 104 -8.20 -5.17 -16.14
CA ILE A 104 -7.31 -5.80 -15.14
C ILE A 104 -5.85 -5.69 -15.58
N MET A 105 -5.51 -6.19 -16.75
CA MET A 105 -4.12 -6.24 -17.20
C MET A 105 -3.49 -4.87 -17.45
N PRO A 106 -4.19 -3.89 -18.06
CA PRO A 106 -3.70 -2.51 -18.10
C PRO A 106 -3.39 -1.95 -16.70
N MET A 107 -4.30 -2.13 -15.73
CA MET A 107 -4.10 -1.67 -14.36
C MET A 107 -2.93 -2.38 -13.65
N VAL A 108 -2.73 -3.67 -13.88
CA VAL A 108 -1.56 -4.41 -13.37
C VAL A 108 -0.26 -3.79 -13.88
N ARG A 109 -0.18 -3.47 -15.19
CA ARG A 109 1.02 -2.84 -15.77
C ARG A 109 1.28 -1.45 -15.19
N GLU A 110 0.23 -0.65 -14.99
CA GLU A 110 0.34 0.66 -14.36
C GLU A 110 0.88 0.55 -12.92
N VAL A 111 0.28 -0.33 -12.12
CA VAL A 111 0.67 -0.55 -10.72
C VAL A 111 2.10 -1.09 -10.61
N TYR A 112 2.47 -2.04 -11.46
CA TYR A 112 3.85 -2.53 -11.53
C TYR A 112 4.83 -1.44 -11.95
N GLY A 113 4.47 -0.61 -12.93
CA GLY A 113 5.27 0.54 -13.36
C GLY A 113 5.47 1.54 -12.23
N GLN A 114 4.44 1.81 -11.42
CA GLN A 114 4.55 2.66 -10.23
C GLN A 114 5.50 2.04 -9.18
N ALA A 115 5.36 0.74 -8.90
CA ALA A 115 6.20 0.03 -7.93
C ALA A 115 7.68 -0.03 -8.35
N SER A 116 7.95 -0.12 -9.66
CA SER A 116 9.29 -0.22 -10.24
C SER A 116 9.98 1.14 -10.45
N ARG A 117 9.31 2.23 -10.09
CA ARG A 117 9.77 3.59 -10.39
C ARG A 117 11.00 3.97 -9.57
N ARG A 118 12.02 4.51 -10.25
CA ARG A 118 13.20 5.12 -9.62
C ARG A 118 13.06 6.63 -9.58
N ILE A 119 13.30 7.17 -8.37
CA ILE A 119 13.35 8.60 -8.12
C ILE A 119 14.83 9.00 -7.96
N THR A 120 15.25 10.04 -8.65
CA THR A 120 16.61 10.55 -8.50
C THR A 120 16.82 11.11 -7.10
N THR A 121 18.03 10.98 -6.58
CA THR A 121 18.40 11.47 -5.25
C THR A 121 18.15 12.98 -5.12
N GLY A 122 18.44 13.76 -6.17
CA GLY A 122 18.18 15.20 -6.17
C GLY A 122 16.70 15.51 -5.97
N LEU A 123 15.83 14.97 -6.83
CA LEU A 123 14.39 15.20 -6.74
C LEU A 123 13.79 14.72 -5.41
N LEU A 124 14.27 13.58 -4.88
CA LEU A 124 13.84 13.09 -3.57
C LEU A 124 14.18 14.11 -2.47
N ASN A 125 15.41 14.64 -2.48
CA ASN A 125 15.86 15.58 -1.45
C ASN A 125 15.22 16.95 -1.59
N ASP A 126 14.88 17.40 -2.79
CA ASP A 126 14.09 18.61 -3.01
C ASP A 126 12.71 18.47 -2.34
N VAL A 127 12.00 17.36 -2.58
CA VAL A 127 10.69 17.08 -1.95
C VAL A 127 10.80 16.97 -0.43
N LEU A 128 11.86 16.34 0.10
CA LEU A 128 12.10 16.26 1.55
C LEU A 128 12.37 17.64 2.17
N GLY A 129 13.13 18.49 1.48
CA GLY A 129 13.41 19.86 1.91
C GLY A 129 12.14 20.70 1.94
N ASP A 130 11.34 20.64 0.89
CA ASP A 130 10.05 21.35 0.79
C ASP A 130 9.08 20.87 1.88
N ALA A 131 9.02 19.56 2.11
CA ALA A 131 8.16 18.98 3.14
C ALA A 131 8.54 19.45 4.55
N GLN A 132 9.84 19.46 4.88
CA GLN A 132 10.33 19.95 6.18
C GLN A 132 10.14 21.46 6.37
N THR A 133 10.20 22.22 5.28
CA THR A 133 9.95 23.67 5.30
C THR A 133 8.47 23.96 5.50
N ALA A 134 7.59 23.25 4.80
CA ALA A 134 6.14 23.44 4.89
C ALA A 134 5.57 22.99 6.24
N LEU A 135 6.05 21.88 6.77
CA LEU A 135 5.68 21.36 8.10
C LEU A 135 6.93 20.83 8.80
N PRO A 136 7.57 21.62 9.65
CA PRO A 136 8.71 21.17 10.44
C PRO A 136 8.34 19.98 11.35
N PRO A 137 9.26 19.01 11.55
CA PRO A 137 9.02 17.90 12.47
C PRO A 137 8.67 18.38 13.88
N PRO A 138 7.75 17.69 14.59
CA PRO A 138 7.41 18.05 15.95
C PRO A 138 8.60 17.89 16.89
N SER A 139 8.63 18.69 17.97
CA SER A 139 9.61 18.53 19.04
C SER A 139 9.13 17.49 20.03
N MET A 140 10.00 16.55 20.39
CA MET A 140 9.78 15.54 21.43
C MET A 140 10.81 15.71 22.54
N SER A 141 10.37 16.00 23.75
CA SER A 141 11.24 16.22 24.91
C SER A 141 12.36 17.24 24.66
N GLY A 142 12.03 18.36 24.03
CA GLY A 142 12.99 19.42 23.68
C GLY A 142 13.90 19.11 22.49
N ARG A 143 13.80 17.92 21.91
CA ARG A 143 14.60 17.50 20.76
C ARG A 143 13.72 17.42 19.51
N ARG A 144 14.27 17.79 18.36
CA ARG A 144 13.56 17.76 17.08
C ARG A 144 14.25 16.82 16.10
N LEU A 145 13.44 16.03 15.38
CA LEU A 145 13.91 15.24 14.26
C LEU A 145 14.53 16.16 13.20
N ARG A 146 15.67 15.76 12.66
CA ARG A 146 16.28 16.34 11.46
C ARG A 146 16.46 15.25 10.43
N ILE A 147 15.89 15.41 9.26
CA ILE A 147 16.13 14.57 8.11
C ILE A 147 17.20 15.30 7.28
N TYR A 148 18.39 14.74 7.23
CA TYR A 148 19.52 15.36 6.52
C TYR A 148 19.41 15.16 5.01
N TYR A 149 19.11 13.94 4.59
CA TYR A 149 18.90 13.56 3.21
C TYR A 149 18.25 12.18 3.13
N GLY A 150 17.79 11.82 1.92
CA GLY A 150 17.24 10.52 1.63
C GLY A 150 17.78 9.92 0.34
N THR A 151 17.72 8.60 0.23
CA THR A 151 18.02 7.84 -0.99
C THR A 151 16.97 6.77 -1.22
N GLN A 152 16.71 6.41 -2.47
CA GLN A 152 15.88 5.25 -2.77
C GLN A 152 16.77 4.00 -2.80
N GLN A 153 16.57 3.10 -1.84
CA GLN A 153 17.33 1.86 -1.70
C GLN A 153 16.89 0.81 -2.71
N SER A 154 15.57 0.62 -2.87
CA SER A 154 14.99 -0.43 -3.73
C SER A 154 13.68 0.01 -4.38
N VAL A 155 13.22 -0.82 -5.30
CA VAL A 155 11.90 -0.78 -5.93
C VAL A 155 11.15 -2.07 -5.59
N CYS A 156 9.85 -2.12 -5.82
CA CYS A 156 8.99 -3.30 -5.61
C CYS A 156 9.09 -3.93 -4.21
N PRO A 157 8.81 -3.20 -3.11
CA PRO A 157 8.21 -1.88 -3.05
C PRO A 157 9.25 -0.74 -3.08
N PRO A 158 8.84 0.47 -3.48
CA PRO A 158 9.66 1.67 -3.31
C PRO A 158 10.07 1.83 -1.86
N THR A 159 11.38 1.73 -1.60
CA THR A 159 11.95 1.82 -0.24
C THR A 159 12.94 2.95 -0.19
N PHE A 160 12.70 3.89 0.72
CA PHE A 160 13.53 5.07 0.91
C PHE A 160 14.24 5.01 2.25
N VAL A 161 15.55 5.24 2.22
CA VAL A 161 16.35 5.40 3.44
C VAL A 161 16.48 6.88 3.72
N LEU A 162 16.03 7.30 4.90
CA LEU A 162 16.16 8.67 5.39
C LEU A 162 17.25 8.71 6.47
N PHE A 163 18.24 9.55 6.26
CA PHE A 163 19.32 9.74 7.21
C PHE A 163 18.94 10.86 8.18
N VAL A 164 18.89 10.52 9.46
CA VAL A 164 18.36 11.38 10.52
C VAL A 164 19.36 11.54 11.67
N ASN A 165 19.10 12.52 12.53
CA ASN A 165 19.90 12.72 13.76
C ASN A 165 19.58 11.66 14.84
N ASP A 166 18.35 11.21 14.94
CA ASP A 166 17.89 10.23 15.92
C ASP A 166 16.58 9.62 15.41
N LYS A 167 16.59 8.31 15.18
CA LYS A 167 15.43 7.57 14.63
C LYS A 167 14.24 7.51 15.60
N THR A 168 14.49 7.64 16.91
CA THR A 168 13.43 7.61 17.93
C THR A 168 12.54 8.85 17.92
N LEU A 169 12.98 9.92 17.25
CA LEU A 169 12.25 11.18 17.14
C LEU A 169 11.23 11.22 16.00
N LEU A 170 11.16 10.18 15.15
CA LEU A 170 10.13 10.11 14.12
C LEU A 170 8.80 9.70 14.74
N HIS A 171 7.89 10.67 14.87
CA HIS A 171 6.53 10.39 15.30
C HIS A 171 5.69 9.84 14.15
N TYR A 172 4.79 8.91 14.41
CA TYR A 172 3.91 8.28 13.42
C TYR A 172 3.16 9.29 12.52
N SER A 173 2.67 10.38 13.09
CA SER A 173 1.97 11.42 12.32
C SER A 173 2.88 12.10 11.30
N TYR A 174 4.15 12.29 11.63
CA TYR A 174 5.13 12.89 10.73
C TYR A 174 5.60 11.91 9.64
N GLU A 175 5.76 10.64 10.00
CA GLU A 175 6.01 9.57 9.02
C GLU A 175 4.89 9.52 7.98
N ARG A 176 3.63 9.53 8.43
CA ARG A 176 2.46 9.58 7.54
C ARG A 176 2.45 10.85 6.67
N TYR A 177 2.85 11.99 7.21
CA TYR A 177 3.00 13.22 6.44
C TYR A 177 4.03 13.06 5.32
N ILE A 178 5.21 12.50 5.59
CA ILE A 178 6.24 12.24 4.57
C ILE A 178 5.73 11.26 3.50
N HIS A 179 5.05 10.17 3.88
CA HIS A 179 4.40 9.27 2.94
C HIS A 179 3.45 10.03 1.99
N ASN A 180 2.62 10.91 2.53
CA ASN A 180 1.68 11.70 1.74
C ASN A 180 2.41 12.66 0.78
N GLN A 181 3.51 13.29 1.21
CA GLN A 181 4.31 14.15 0.34
C GLN A 181 4.96 13.35 -0.80
N PHE A 182 5.47 12.15 -0.53
CA PHE A 182 6.02 11.28 -1.57
C PHE A 182 4.95 10.83 -2.56
N ARG A 183 3.74 10.47 -2.09
CA ARG A 183 2.64 10.13 -2.98
C ARG A 183 2.21 11.32 -3.83
N LYS A 184 2.12 12.50 -3.24
CA LYS A 184 1.77 13.73 -3.97
C LYS A 184 2.79 14.09 -5.05
N ALA A 185 4.08 13.93 -4.76
CA ALA A 185 5.16 14.30 -5.68
C ALA A 185 5.45 13.22 -6.73
N PHE A 186 5.39 11.95 -6.35
CA PHE A 186 5.89 10.85 -7.19
C PHE A 186 4.79 9.88 -7.64
N GLY A 187 3.58 9.93 -7.07
CA GLY A 187 2.50 8.99 -7.35
C GLY A 187 2.57 7.75 -6.47
N PHE A 188 3.15 6.65 -6.95
CA PHE A 188 3.20 5.34 -6.29
C PHE A 188 1.80 4.75 -6.00
N GLU A 189 0.84 4.99 -6.89
CA GLU A 189 -0.49 4.40 -6.79
C GLU A 189 -0.42 2.88 -6.93
N GLY A 190 -1.15 2.17 -6.09
CA GLY A 190 -1.22 0.72 -6.10
C GLY A 190 -0.04 0.01 -5.45
N THR A 191 0.95 0.74 -4.90
CA THR A 191 2.10 0.15 -4.21
C THR A 191 2.31 0.80 -2.83
N PRO A 192 2.69 0.02 -1.80
CA PRO A 192 3.14 0.60 -0.53
C PRO A 192 4.47 1.31 -0.72
N ILE A 193 4.74 2.29 0.14
CA ILE A 193 6.04 2.96 0.25
C ILE A 193 6.64 2.56 1.60
N ARG A 194 7.92 2.19 1.62
CA ARG A 194 8.65 1.89 2.85
C ARG A 194 9.64 3.00 3.16
N LEU A 195 9.62 3.46 4.42
CA LEU A 195 10.62 4.37 4.96
C LEU A 195 11.51 3.61 5.95
N VAL A 196 12.81 3.71 5.76
CA VAL A 196 13.82 3.14 6.66
C VAL A 196 14.64 4.29 7.21
N LEU A 197 14.76 4.39 8.53
CA LEU A 197 15.58 5.42 9.15
C LEU A 197 16.98 4.89 9.43
N ARG A 198 17.99 5.69 9.12
CA ARG A 198 19.36 5.48 9.54
C ARG A 198 19.88 6.72 10.25
N GLU A 199 20.53 6.53 11.37
CA GLU A 199 21.21 7.61 12.05
C GLU A 199 22.51 7.93 11.31
N LYS A 200 22.75 9.23 11.06
CA LYS A 200 24.03 9.68 10.55
C LYS A 200 25.03 9.59 11.70
N GLN A 201 26.03 8.71 11.58
CA GLN A 201 27.16 8.72 12.52
C GLN A 201 27.83 10.10 12.46
N ARG A 202 28.01 10.74 13.61
CA ARG A 202 28.92 11.89 13.69
C ARG A 202 30.31 11.35 13.40
N GLU A 203 30.93 11.82 12.33
CA GLU A 203 32.37 11.78 12.22
C GLU A 203 32.86 12.75 13.28
N ASP A 204 33.51 12.21 14.31
CA ASP A 204 34.26 12.98 15.31
C ASP A 204 35.51 13.59 14.68
#